data_1a062dc125b628c59be9cc772252add5
#
_entry.id   1a062dc125b628c59be9cc772252add5
#
_cell.length_a   1.000
_cell.length_b   1.000
_cell.length_c   1.000
_cell.angle_alpha   90.00
_cell.angle_beta   90.00
_cell.angle_gamma   90.00
#
_symmetry.space_group_name_H-M   'P 1'
#
loop_
_entity.id
_entity.type
_entity.pdbx_description
1 polymer ?
#
loop_
_entity_poly.entity_id
_entity_poly.type
_entity_poly.pdbx_seq_one_letter_code
_entity_poly.pdbx_strand_id
1 'polypeptide(L)'
;MSSGNSAERVAIIGAGIVGLAQAWLAAEGGRQVTVFERSPRACGASIRNFGMIWPIGQPHGELYRTAMRSRARWLRLSSEAGIWVDACGSVHAAHRADEQAVLEEFAAVAPELAVDCQLLTPAQVLQKAPLINPDGLRCGLYSPTELCVNPTAATRSLPDWLAARYGVRFRFGVLASEVGESAGRPQVVFSDGTRESFDRVLVCGGADFQTLFPEVLERSGLVACKLQMLALAAESAPCPLGTHVAGGLTLRHYRIFEICPGLMSLRRRIAEETPELDRYGIHVMASQNDRGELILGDSHEYGSQIEPFDDVRIDEWILRELQHLLRLPVWKISRRWHGIYAKHPDLPVYQAQPMPRVHIFTGTGGAGMTMSFGLAEDFWRRLQNQ
;
A
#
# COMPACT_ATOMS: atom_id res chain seq x y z
N MET A 1 11.05 -37.15 -30.29
CA MET A 1 10.75 -37.13 -28.85
C MET A 1 10.76 -35.67 -28.43
N SER A 2 9.58 -35.07 -28.30
CA SER A 2 9.50 -33.67 -27.84
C SER A 2 9.94 -33.65 -26.36
N SER A 3 11.03 -32.99 -26.07
CA SER A 3 11.40 -32.62 -24.71
C SER A 3 10.27 -31.80 -24.12
N GLY A 4 9.42 -32.42 -23.32
CA GLY A 4 8.37 -31.74 -22.58
C GLY A 4 9.04 -30.65 -21.72
N ASN A 5 8.86 -29.40 -22.14
CA ASN A 5 9.36 -28.25 -21.41
C ASN A 5 8.56 -28.21 -20.08
N SER A 6 9.12 -28.79 -19.03
CA SER A 6 8.47 -28.75 -17.71
C SER A 6 8.34 -27.28 -17.31
N ALA A 7 7.15 -26.88 -16.85
CA ALA A 7 6.90 -25.48 -16.45
C ALA A 7 7.92 -25.01 -15.40
N GLU A 8 8.43 -23.79 -15.54
CA GLU A 8 9.38 -23.16 -14.64
C GLU A 8 8.86 -23.20 -13.18
N ARG A 9 9.65 -23.78 -12.26
CA ARG A 9 9.31 -23.87 -10.84
C ARG A 9 9.80 -22.62 -10.12
N VAL A 10 8.86 -21.87 -9.54
CA VAL A 10 9.13 -20.59 -8.88
C VAL A 10 8.82 -20.69 -7.38
N ALA A 11 9.78 -20.32 -6.53
CA ALA A 11 9.54 -20.08 -5.12
C ALA A 11 9.31 -18.59 -4.87
N ILE A 12 8.29 -18.26 -4.07
CA ILE A 12 8.04 -16.92 -3.57
C ILE A 12 8.09 -16.94 -2.07
N ILE A 13 8.97 -16.14 -1.48
CA ILE A 13 9.17 -16.06 -0.03
C ILE A 13 8.48 -14.81 0.50
N GLY A 14 7.43 -15.02 1.28
CA GLY A 14 6.52 -14.00 1.81
C GLY A 14 5.15 -14.00 1.13
N ALA A 15 4.07 -14.16 1.91
CA ALA A 15 2.68 -14.12 1.47
C ALA A 15 1.99 -12.77 1.77
N GLY A 16 2.76 -11.69 1.86
CA GLY A 16 2.22 -10.33 1.82
C GLY A 16 1.71 -9.99 0.42
N ILE A 17 1.04 -8.83 0.26
CA ILE A 17 0.43 -8.45 -1.03
C ILE A 17 1.43 -8.42 -2.19
N VAL A 18 2.70 -8.05 -1.93
CA VAL A 18 3.77 -8.07 -2.93
C VAL A 18 4.03 -9.50 -3.41
N GLY A 19 4.21 -10.45 -2.48
CA GLY A 19 4.44 -11.86 -2.83
C GLY A 19 3.21 -12.50 -3.50
N LEU A 20 2.00 -12.20 -3.04
CA LEU A 20 0.76 -12.68 -3.65
C LEU A 20 0.58 -12.14 -5.08
N ALA A 21 0.95 -10.89 -5.33
CA ALA A 21 0.95 -10.32 -6.68
C ALA A 21 1.95 -11.04 -7.59
N GLN A 22 3.17 -11.29 -7.12
CA GLN A 22 4.17 -12.06 -7.86
C GLN A 22 3.69 -13.49 -8.13
N ALA A 23 3.06 -14.14 -7.14
CA ALA A 23 2.52 -15.50 -7.28
C ALA A 23 1.43 -15.56 -8.37
N TRP A 24 0.50 -14.60 -8.34
CA TRP A 24 -0.55 -14.55 -9.35
C TRP A 24 0.02 -14.42 -10.76
N LEU A 25 0.86 -13.39 -10.99
CA LEU A 25 1.38 -13.11 -12.33
C LEU A 25 2.30 -14.25 -12.84
N ALA A 26 3.07 -14.87 -11.97
CA ALA A 26 3.87 -16.04 -12.31
C ALA A 26 2.99 -17.22 -12.74
N ALA A 27 1.97 -17.53 -11.94
CA ALA A 27 1.08 -18.68 -12.20
C ALA A 27 0.17 -18.42 -13.42
N GLU A 28 -0.34 -17.21 -13.60
CA GLU A 28 -1.09 -16.80 -14.81
C GLU A 28 -0.21 -16.95 -16.08
N GLY A 29 1.10 -16.74 -15.96
CA GLY A 29 2.09 -17.00 -17.02
C GLY A 29 2.51 -18.47 -17.19
N GLY A 30 1.78 -19.43 -16.58
CA GLY A 30 2.00 -20.88 -16.74
C GLY A 30 3.12 -21.47 -15.89
N ARG A 31 3.65 -20.78 -14.90
CA ARG A 31 4.70 -21.26 -14.00
C ARG A 31 4.10 -22.07 -12.84
N GLN A 32 4.90 -23.03 -12.35
CA GLN A 32 4.54 -23.77 -11.11
C GLN A 32 5.03 -22.98 -9.89
N VAL A 33 4.12 -22.39 -9.15
CA VAL A 33 4.44 -21.49 -8.04
C VAL A 33 4.23 -22.16 -6.69
N THR A 34 5.21 -22.00 -5.80
CA THR A 34 5.08 -22.30 -4.37
C THR A 34 5.40 -21.04 -3.56
N VAL A 35 4.49 -20.65 -2.70
CA VAL A 35 4.64 -19.52 -1.78
C VAL A 35 4.95 -20.05 -0.39
N PHE A 36 5.98 -19.49 0.25
CA PHE A 36 6.40 -19.80 1.61
C PHE A 36 6.17 -18.58 2.49
N GLU A 37 5.51 -18.78 3.62
CA GLU A 37 5.24 -17.74 4.61
C GLU A 37 5.60 -18.26 6.00
N ARG A 38 6.44 -17.52 6.72
CA ARG A 38 6.89 -17.92 8.06
C ARG A 38 5.78 -17.93 9.11
N SER A 39 4.79 -17.09 8.93
CA SER A 39 3.65 -16.98 9.83
C SER A 39 2.48 -17.89 9.38
N PRO A 40 1.53 -18.25 10.27
CA PRO A 40 0.34 -18.99 9.87
C PRO A 40 -0.56 -18.25 8.86
N ARG A 41 -0.33 -16.95 8.68
CA ARG A 41 -1.00 -16.05 7.74
C ARG A 41 -0.18 -14.76 7.59
N ALA A 42 -0.44 -13.98 6.56
CA ALA A 42 0.15 -12.65 6.43
C ALA A 42 -0.13 -11.80 7.66
N CYS A 43 0.92 -11.24 8.28
CA CYS A 43 0.81 -10.44 9.51
C CYS A 43 1.61 -9.12 9.45
N GLY A 44 2.23 -8.80 8.31
CA GLY A 44 3.00 -7.58 8.10
C GLY A 44 2.16 -6.38 7.66
N ALA A 45 2.78 -5.45 6.94
CA ALA A 45 2.18 -4.20 6.47
C ALA A 45 0.91 -4.40 5.62
N SER A 46 0.82 -5.54 4.91
CA SER A 46 -0.30 -5.84 4.01
C SER A 46 -1.67 -5.91 4.70
N ILE A 47 -1.73 -6.09 6.01
CA ILE A 47 -2.98 -6.09 6.78
C ILE A 47 -3.10 -4.92 7.78
N ARG A 48 -2.12 -4.01 7.80
CA ARG A 48 -2.00 -2.92 8.77
C ARG A 48 -2.06 -1.55 8.11
N ASN A 49 -2.87 -1.41 7.07
CA ASN A 49 -3.03 -0.22 6.25
C ASN A 49 -4.51 0.14 6.10
N PHE A 50 -4.81 1.24 5.43
CA PHE A 50 -6.17 1.75 5.24
C PHE A 50 -7.08 0.88 4.37
N GLY A 51 -6.53 -0.05 3.60
CA GLY A 51 -7.27 -0.74 2.53
C GLY A 51 -7.51 0.10 1.28
N MET A 52 -6.80 1.21 1.16
CA MET A 52 -6.90 2.10 0.01
C MET A 52 -6.06 1.59 -1.16
N ILE A 53 -6.69 1.45 -2.32
CA ILE A 53 -6.00 1.41 -3.61
C ILE A 53 -6.03 2.84 -4.11
N TRP A 54 -4.88 3.51 -4.13
CA TRP A 54 -4.76 4.97 -4.14
C TRP A 54 -3.97 5.50 -5.36
N PRO A 55 -4.52 5.39 -6.59
CA PRO A 55 -3.85 5.89 -7.79
C PRO A 55 -3.53 7.38 -7.75
N ILE A 56 -4.46 8.21 -7.25
CA ILE A 56 -4.28 9.68 -7.16
C ILE A 56 -3.06 10.10 -6.34
N GLY A 57 -2.53 9.24 -5.48
CA GLY A 57 -1.32 9.52 -4.70
C GLY A 57 -0.02 9.21 -5.44
N GLN A 58 -0.07 8.60 -6.62
CA GLN A 58 1.12 8.20 -7.35
C GLN A 58 1.58 9.31 -8.29
N PRO A 59 2.90 9.55 -8.43
CA PRO A 59 3.41 10.47 -9.43
C PRO A 59 2.83 10.21 -10.81
N HIS A 60 2.48 11.26 -11.55
CA HIS A 60 1.94 11.15 -12.88
C HIS A 60 2.88 10.39 -13.84
N GLY A 61 2.36 9.89 -14.96
CA GLY A 61 3.15 9.13 -15.93
C GLY A 61 3.17 7.64 -15.62
N GLU A 62 4.35 6.99 -15.60
CA GLU A 62 4.45 5.52 -15.52
C GLU A 62 3.93 4.96 -14.20
N LEU A 63 4.20 5.61 -13.07
CA LEU A 63 3.75 5.13 -11.76
C LEU A 63 2.24 5.21 -11.62
N TYR A 64 1.62 6.29 -12.10
CA TYR A 64 0.16 6.38 -12.14
C TYR A 64 -0.45 5.29 -13.04
N ARG A 65 0.11 5.06 -14.24
CA ARG A 65 -0.33 3.96 -15.12
C ARG A 65 -0.15 2.58 -14.48
N THR A 66 0.94 2.35 -13.76
CA THR A 66 1.16 1.11 -13.01
C THR A 66 0.11 0.92 -11.91
N ALA A 67 -0.24 1.99 -11.18
CA ALA A 67 -1.32 1.96 -10.20
C ALA A 67 -2.68 1.64 -10.85
N MET A 68 -2.97 2.21 -12.02
CA MET A 68 -4.21 1.93 -12.76
C MET A 68 -4.28 0.50 -13.28
N ARG A 69 -3.17 -0.11 -13.73
CA ARG A 69 -3.12 -1.55 -14.04
C ARG A 69 -3.37 -2.41 -12.79
N SER A 70 -2.76 -2.03 -11.68
CA SER A 70 -2.99 -2.70 -10.39
C SER A 70 -4.46 -2.59 -9.95
N ARG A 71 -5.06 -1.40 -10.10
CA ARG A 71 -6.50 -1.17 -9.87
C ARG A 71 -7.38 -2.13 -10.68
N ALA A 72 -7.07 -2.28 -11.97
CA ALA A 72 -7.81 -3.22 -12.83
C ALA A 72 -7.74 -4.67 -12.32
N ARG A 73 -6.59 -5.08 -11.76
CA ARG A 73 -6.44 -6.38 -11.11
C ARG A 73 -7.29 -6.52 -9.84
N TRP A 74 -7.40 -5.48 -9.03
CA TRP A 74 -8.29 -5.49 -7.86
C TRP A 74 -9.76 -5.66 -8.27
N LEU A 75 -10.23 -4.96 -9.30
CA LEU A 75 -11.58 -5.13 -9.83
C LEU A 75 -11.82 -6.54 -10.38
N ARG A 76 -10.81 -7.12 -11.03
CA ARG A 76 -10.87 -8.51 -11.47
C ARG A 76 -10.97 -9.49 -10.31
N LEU A 77 -10.25 -9.26 -9.20
CA LEU A 77 -10.38 -10.07 -7.97
C LEU A 77 -11.77 -9.97 -7.35
N SER A 78 -12.42 -8.82 -7.44
CA SER A 78 -13.81 -8.70 -6.99
C SER A 78 -14.73 -9.62 -7.77
N SER A 79 -14.62 -9.63 -9.09
CA SER A 79 -15.50 -10.43 -9.97
C SER A 79 -15.17 -11.92 -9.99
N GLU A 80 -13.89 -12.30 -9.92
CA GLU A 80 -13.48 -13.71 -10.09
C GLU A 80 -13.25 -14.43 -8.75
N ALA A 81 -12.83 -13.71 -7.70
CA ALA A 81 -12.48 -14.28 -6.40
C ALA A 81 -13.49 -13.93 -5.29
N GLY A 82 -14.49 -13.11 -5.58
CA GLY A 82 -15.46 -12.64 -4.59
C GLY A 82 -14.85 -11.79 -3.48
N ILE A 83 -13.68 -11.20 -3.71
CA ILE A 83 -13.05 -10.29 -2.75
C ILE A 83 -13.83 -8.98 -2.76
N TRP A 84 -14.21 -8.52 -1.57
CA TRP A 84 -14.89 -7.24 -1.46
C TRP A 84 -13.98 -6.09 -1.92
N VAL A 85 -14.45 -5.35 -2.92
CA VAL A 85 -13.82 -4.15 -3.48
C VAL A 85 -14.91 -3.12 -3.71
N ASP A 86 -14.78 -1.96 -3.11
CA ASP A 86 -15.67 -0.83 -3.31
C ASP A 86 -14.97 0.25 -4.16
N ALA A 87 -15.57 0.61 -5.28
CA ALA A 87 -15.09 1.68 -6.16
C ALA A 87 -15.58 3.05 -5.65
N CYS A 88 -15.23 3.38 -4.41
CA CYS A 88 -15.75 4.54 -3.69
C CYS A 88 -15.16 5.89 -4.16
N GLY A 89 -14.00 5.87 -4.84
CA GLY A 89 -13.26 7.11 -5.13
C GLY A 89 -12.67 7.76 -3.88
N SER A 90 -12.22 8.99 -4.03
CA SER A 90 -11.66 9.78 -2.92
C SER A 90 -11.97 11.26 -3.00
N VAL A 91 -11.96 11.93 -1.84
CA VAL A 91 -12.02 13.38 -1.72
C VAL A 91 -10.84 13.88 -0.88
N HIS A 92 -10.01 14.75 -1.45
CA HIS A 92 -9.11 15.59 -0.68
C HIS A 92 -9.86 16.87 -0.30
N ALA A 93 -10.11 17.08 0.99
CA ALA A 93 -10.86 18.24 1.49
C ALA A 93 -9.90 19.35 1.92
N ALA A 94 -10.19 20.58 1.47
CA ALA A 94 -9.46 21.78 1.85
C ALA A 94 -10.27 22.62 2.83
N HIS A 95 -9.71 22.90 3.99
CA HIS A 95 -10.28 23.79 5.02
C HIS A 95 -9.50 25.11 5.14
N ARG A 96 -8.32 25.21 4.52
CA ARG A 96 -7.47 26.39 4.53
C ARG A 96 -7.19 26.91 3.11
N ALA A 97 -6.84 28.20 3.01
CA ALA A 97 -6.66 28.85 1.71
C ALA A 97 -5.50 28.28 0.90
N ASP A 98 -4.39 27.89 1.55
CA ASP A 98 -3.23 27.26 0.91
C ASP A 98 -3.54 25.82 0.44
N GLU A 99 -4.36 25.09 1.17
CA GLU A 99 -4.83 23.77 0.75
C GLU A 99 -5.73 23.89 -0.50
N GLN A 100 -6.67 24.87 -0.50
CA GLN A 100 -7.51 25.16 -1.66
C GLN A 100 -6.67 25.53 -2.89
N ALA A 101 -5.67 26.39 -2.73
CA ALA A 101 -4.80 26.79 -3.83
C ALA A 101 -4.12 25.58 -4.49
N VAL A 102 -3.58 24.63 -3.69
CA VAL A 102 -2.96 23.41 -4.23
C VAL A 102 -3.98 22.55 -5.00
N LEU A 103 -5.22 22.40 -4.48
CA LEU A 103 -6.24 21.62 -5.17
C LEU A 103 -6.70 22.27 -6.49
N GLU A 104 -6.84 23.60 -6.51
CA GLU A 104 -7.19 24.35 -7.73
C GLU A 104 -6.07 24.26 -8.78
N GLU A 105 -4.82 24.46 -8.38
CA GLU A 105 -3.65 24.33 -9.25
C GLU A 105 -3.55 22.92 -9.83
N PHE A 106 -3.74 21.89 -9.00
CA PHE A 106 -3.70 20.51 -9.46
C PHE A 106 -4.84 20.20 -10.44
N ALA A 107 -6.07 20.60 -10.11
CA ALA A 107 -7.24 20.36 -10.97
C ALA A 107 -7.08 21.01 -12.36
N ALA A 108 -6.39 22.16 -12.43
CA ALA A 108 -6.12 22.86 -13.69
C ALA A 108 -5.17 22.07 -14.61
N VAL A 109 -4.18 21.36 -14.05
CA VAL A 109 -3.16 20.64 -14.85
C VAL A 109 -3.49 19.14 -14.99
N ALA A 110 -4.38 18.57 -14.19
CA ALA A 110 -4.71 17.16 -14.18
C ALA A 110 -5.11 16.58 -15.56
N PRO A 111 -5.88 17.28 -16.43
CA PRO A 111 -6.19 16.81 -17.76
C PRO A 111 -4.96 16.56 -18.64
N GLU A 112 -3.95 17.43 -18.57
CA GLU A 112 -2.69 17.29 -19.30
C GLU A 112 -1.85 16.11 -18.82
N LEU A 113 -2.01 15.75 -17.55
CA LEU A 113 -1.36 14.60 -16.91
C LEU A 113 -2.11 13.30 -17.10
N ALA A 114 -3.28 13.32 -17.75
CA ALA A 114 -4.21 12.19 -17.87
C ALA A 114 -4.62 11.61 -16.51
N VAL A 115 -4.82 12.47 -15.51
CA VAL A 115 -5.33 12.13 -14.18
C VAL A 115 -6.81 12.54 -14.10
N ASP A 116 -7.67 11.56 -13.81
CA ASP A 116 -9.10 11.80 -13.68
C ASP A 116 -9.42 12.35 -12.28
N CYS A 117 -9.77 13.63 -12.22
CA CYS A 117 -10.22 14.28 -11.00
C CYS A 117 -11.09 15.51 -11.30
N GLN A 118 -11.82 15.97 -10.30
CA GLN A 118 -12.73 17.11 -10.39
C GLN A 118 -12.66 17.95 -9.12
N LEU A 119 -12.55 19.26 -9.30
CA LEU A 119 -12.71 20.21 -8.19
C LEU A 119 -14.21 20.32 -7.83
N LEU A 120 -14.52 20.22 -6.55
CA LEU A 120 -15.88 20.22 -6.00
C LEU A 120 -16.11 21.45 -5.10
N THR A 121 -17.31 22.00 -5.17
CA THR A 121 -17.81 22.96 -4.17
C THR A 121 -18.04 22.27 -2.83
N PRO A 122 -18.11 23.00 -1.70
CA PRO A 122 -18.40 22.42 -0.39
C PRO A 122 -19.67 21.55 -0.36
N ALA A 123 -20.73 22.00 -1.02
CA ALA A 123 -21.98 21.25 -1.10
C ALA A 123 -21.79 19.90 -1.83
N GLN A 124 -21.06 19.88 -2.92
CA GLN A 124 -20.74 18.66 -3.66
C GLN A 124 -19.82 17.70 -2.88
N VAL A 125 -18.87 18.25 -2.11
CA VAL A 125 -18.02 17.48 -1.19
C VAL A 125 -18.89 16.73 -0.17
N LEU A 126 -19.81 17.44 0.49
CA LEU A 126 -20.70 16.86 1.51
C LEU A 126 -21.68 15.84 0.92
N GLN A 127 -22.07 15.97 -0.35
CA GLN A 127 -22.85 14.94 -1.03
C GLN A 127 -22.08 13.62 -1.24
N LYS A 128 -20.76 13.70 -1.50
CA LYS A 128 -19.91 12.52 -1.72
C LYS A 128 -19.36 11.94 -0.42
N ALA A 129 -19.04 12.79 0.55
CA ALA A 129 -18.43 12.43 1.83
C ALA A 129 -19.13 13.17 2.98
N PRO A 130 -20.31 12.68 3.40
CA PRO A 130 -21.19 13.39 4.33
C PRO A 130 -20.62 13.55 5.75
N LEU A 131 -19.57 12.79 6.08
CA LEU A 131 -18.88 12.86 7.37
C LEU A 131 -17.77 13.92 7.43
N ILE A 132 -17.47 14.59 6.32
CA ILE A 132 -16.51 15.72 6.33
C ILE A 132 -17.09 16.87 7.16
N ASN A 133 -16.24 17.50 7.96
CA ASN A 133 -16.61 18.67 8.74
C ASN A 133 -16.92 19.85 7.79
N PRO A 134 -18.16 20.39 7.79
CA PRO A 134 -18.53 21.51 6.92
C PRO A 134 -17.94 22.85 7.39
N ASP A 135 -17.51 22.96 8.67
CA ASP A 135 -17.02 24.21 9.22
C ASP A 135 -15.67 24.58 8.62
N GLY A 136 -15.63 25.70 7.90
CA GLY A 136 -14.44 26.16 7.20
C GLY A 136 -14.12 25.38 5.91
N LEU A 137 -14.93 24.42 5.48
CA LEU A 137 -14.73 23.67 4.23
C LEU A 137 -14.82 24.65 3.03
N ARG A 138 -13.78 24.69 2.23
CA ARG A 138 -13.60 25.61 1.09
C ARG A 138 -13.88 24.95 -0.26
N CYS A 139 -13.29 23.77 -0.47
CA CYS A 139 -13.49 22.96 -1.68
C CYS A 139 -13.00 21.52 -1.41
N GLY A 140 -13.11 20.66 -2.41
CA GLY A 140 -12.48 19.35 -2.42
C GLY A 140 -12.06 18.94 -3.82
N LEU A 141 -11.06 18.08 -3.92
CA LEU A 141 -10.67 17.41 -5.15
C LEU A 141 -11.18 15.97 -5.10
N TYR A 142 -12.11 15.62 -5.97
CA TYR A 142 -12.62 14.27 -6.13
C TYR A 142 -11.85 13.51 -7.20
N SER A 143 -11.45 12.28 -6.90
CA SER A 143 -10.97 11.31 -7.88
C SER A 143 -11.87 10.08 -7.86
N PRO A 144 -12.32 9.57 -9.01
CA PRO A 144 -13.16 8.36 -9.10
C PRO A 144 -12.33 7.07 -9.15
N THR A 145 -11.00 7.16 -9.14
CA THR A 145 -10.14 6.02 -9.45
C THR A 145 -9.82 5.14 -8.24
N GLU A 146 -10.01 5.63 -7.03
CA GLU A 146 -9.66 4.91 -5.82
C GLU A 146 -10.66 3.79 -5.51
N LEU A 147 -10.11 2.71 -4.89
CA LEU A 147 -10.88 1.58 -4.43
C LEU A 147 -10.63 1.36 -2.94
N CYS A 148 -11.64 0.87 -2.25
CA CYS A 148 -11.50 0.33 -0.90
C CYS A 148 -11.53 -1.19 -0.92
N VAL A 149 -10.63 -1.81 -0.16
CA VAL A 149 -10.61 -3.26 0.11
C VAL A 149 -10.49 -3.50 1.60
N ASN A 150 -10.94 -4.65 2.07
CA ASN A 150 -10.56 -5.10 3.41
C ASN A 150 -9.23 -5.85 3.32
N PRO A 151 -8.08 -5.27 3.74
CA PRO A 151 -6.78 -5.86 3.49
C PRO A 151 -6.59 -7.20 4.19
N THR A 152 -7.17 -7.36 5.38
CA THR A 152 -7.13 -8.62 6.12
C THR A 152 -7.94 -9.71 5.43
N ALA A 153 -9.14 -9.40 4.94
CA ALA A 153 -9.97 -10.36 4.21
C ALA A 153 -9.32 -10.71 2.86
N ALA A 154 -8.85 -9.71 2.10
CA ALA A 154 -8.21 -9.92 0.81
C ALA A 154 -6.96 -10.81 0.90
N THR A 155 -6.05 -10.55 1.84
CA THR A 155 -4.83 -11.36 2.00
C THR A 155 -5.11 -12.77 2.50
N ARG A 156 -6.26 -13.02 3.14
CA ARG A 156 -6.69 -14.38 3.53
C ARG A 156 -7.31 -15.16 2.38
N SER A 157 -8.14 -14.50 1.56
CA SER A 157 -8.87 -15.15 0.47
C SER A 157 -8.04 -15.37 -0.79
N LEU A 158 -7.06 -14.49 -1.06
CA LEU A 158 -6.20 -14.60 -2.23
C LEU A 158 -5.46 -15.94 -2.33
N PRO A 159 -4.85 -16.50 -1.28
CA PRO A 159 -4.19 -17.80 -1.34
C PRO A 159 -5.10 -18.93 -1.80
N ASP A 160 -6.33 -19.03 -1.25
CA ASP A 160 -7.28 -20.06 -1.59
C ASP A 160 -7.73 -19.94 -3.06
N TRP A 161 -8.00 -18.73 -3.52
CA TRP A 161 -8.36 -18.48 -4.91
C TRP A 161 -7.20 -18.80 -5.87
N LEU A 162 -5.96 -18.41 -5.56
CA LEU A 162 -4.78 -18.73 -6.35
C LEU A 162 -4.51 -20.22 -6.41
N ALA A 163 -4.71 -20.94 -5.30
CA ALA A 163 -4.58 -22.39 -5.26
C ALA A 163 -5.65 -23.06 -6.14
N ALA A 164 -6.91 -22.65 -6.01
CA ALA A 164 -8.02 -23.25 -6.75
C ALA A 164 -7.96 -22.94 -8.26
N ARG A 165 -7.59 -21.69 -8.61
CA ARG A 165 -7.64 -21.19 -10.00
C ARG A 165 -6.40 -21.52 -10.83
N TYR A 166 -5.21 -21.49 -10.18
CA TYR A 166 -3.92 -21.59 -10.86
C TYR A 166 -3.01 -22.69 -10.30
N GLY A 167 -3.44 -23.44 -9.30
CA GLY A 167 -2.66 -24.52 -8.71
C GLY A 167 -1.45 -24.03 -7.89
N VAL A 168 -1.46 -22.77 -7.43
CA VAL A 168 -0.42 -22.23 -6.56
C VAL A 168 -0.38 -23.00 -5.25
N ARG A 169 0.79 -23.44 -4.83
CA ARG A 169 0.96 -24.12 -3.53
C ARG A 169 1.36 -23.12 -2.46
N PHE A 170 0.75 -23.20 -1.30
CA PHE A 170 1.07 -22.38 -0.14
C PHE A 170 1.60 -23.23 1.01
N ARG A 171 2.70 -22.78 1.62
CA ARG A 171 3.29 -23.38 2.81
C ARG A 171 3.42 -22.30 3.89
N PHE A 172 2.42 -22.21 4.73
CA PHE A 172 2.40 -21.31 5.89
C PHE A 172 3.10 -21.95 7.10
N GLY A 173 3.63 -21.12 8.00
CA GLY A 173 4.40 -21.57 9.15
C GLY A 173 5.80 -22.10 8.79
N VAL A 174 6.31 -21.75 7.62
CA VAL A 174 7.60 -22.22 7.10
C VAL A 174 8.53 -21.05 6.87
N LEU A 175 9.60 -20.96 7.65
CA LEU A 175 10.63 -19.93 7.50
C LEU A 175 11.72 -20.40 6.51
N ALA A 176 11.87 -19.66 5.42
CA ALA A 176 13.07 -19.76 4.58
C ALA A 176 14.22 -19.02 5.29
N SER A 177 15.26 -19.73 5.67
CA SER A 177 16.38 -19.21 6.45
C SER A 177 17.61 -18.86 5.59
N GLU A 178 17.72 -19.49 4.41
CA GLU A 178 18.83 -19.26 3.48
C GLU A 178 18.37 -19.49 2.03
N VAL A 179 18.94 -18.76 1.10
CA VAL A 179 18.85 -19.03 -0.33
C VAL A 179 20.28 -19.12 -0.89
N GLY A 180 20.63 -20.30 -1.37
CA GLY A 180 21.93 -20.62 -1.97
C GLY A 180 21.76 -21.21 -3.37
N GLU A 181 22.81 -21.90 -3.83
CA GLU A 181 22.85 -22.60 -5.13
C GLU A 181 23.17 -24.09 -4.94
N SER A 182 22.51 -24.93 -5.70
CA SER A 182 22.83 -26.36 -5.79
C SER A 182 22.61 -26.83 -7.22
N ALA A 183 23.64 -27.41 -7.81
CA ALA A 183 23.63 -27.91 -9.19
C ALA A 183 23.14 -26.87 -10.23
N GLY A 184 23.60 -25.61 -10.12
CA GLY A 184 23.25 -24.52 -11.03
C GLY A 184 21.84 -23.98 -10.89
N ARG A 185 21.15 -24.32 -9.80
CA ARG A 185 19.77 -23.85 -9.51
C ARG A 185 19.68 -23.23 -8.12
N PRO A 186 18.86 -22.19 -7.94
CA PRO A 186 18.56 -21.68 -6.62
C PRO A 186 18.00 -22.78 -5.69
N GLN A 187 18.53 -22.86 -4.49
CA GLN A 187 18.09 -23.76 -3.42
C GLN A 187 17.66 -22.94 -2.20
N VAL A 188 16.44 -23.17 -1.73
CA VAL A 188 15.93 -22.59 -0.49
C VAL A 188 16.14 -23.59 0.64
N VAL A 189 16.72 -23.12 1.75
CA VAL A 189 16.86 -23.85 3.00
C VAL A 189 15.83 -23.34 3.99
N PHE A 190 15.13 -24.25 4.63
CA PHE A 190 14.11 -23.92 5.63
C PHE A 190 14.62 -24.15 7.06
N SER A 191 13.98 -23.53 8.03
CA SER A 191 14.37 -23.58 9.44
C SER A 191 14.31 -25.00 10.05
N ASP A 192 13.58 -25.93 9.44
CA ASP A 192 13.54 -27.35 9.81
C ASP A 192 14.69 -28.18 9.20
N GLY A 193 15.61 -27.54 8.48
CA GLY A 193 16.74 -28.16 7.77
C GLY A 193 16.39 -28.75 6.41
N THR A 194 15.13 -28.76 6.00
CA THR A 194 14.75 -29.21 4.66
C THR A 194 15.24 -28.24 3.58
N ARG A 195 15.46 -28.76 2.36
CA ARG A 195 15.99 -28.02 1.23
C ARG A 195 15.18 -28.31 -0.02
N GLU A 196 14.86 -27.29 -0.79
CA GLU A 196 14.18 -27.44 -2.09
C GLU A 196 14.84 -26.57 -3.15
N SER A 197 15.02 -27.12 -4.38
CA SER A 197 15.58 -26.39 -5.51
C SER A 197 14.47 -25.91 -6.45
N PHE A 198 14.65 -24.71 -6.99
CA PHE A 198 13.70 -24.04 -7.89
C PHE A 198 14.45 -23.52 -9.13
N ASP A 199 13.70 -23.18 -10.17
CA ASP A 199 14.28 -22.52 -11.33
C ASP A 199 14.44 -21.02 -11.09
N ARG A 200 13.61 -20.46 -10.20
CA ARG A 200 13.65 -19.04 -9.78
C ARG A 200 13.15 -18.87 -8.34
N VAL A 201 13.73 -17.91 -7.64
CA VAL A 201 13.30 -17.52 -6.29
C VAL A 201 13.05 -16.01 -6.27
N LEU A 202 11.90 -15.60 -5.72
CA LEU A 202 11.58 -14.21 -5.41
C LEU A 202 11.44 -14.02 -3.90
N VAL A 203 12.23 -13.12 -3.35
CA VAL A 203 12.20 -12.74 -1.94
C VAL A 203 11.35 -11.50 -1.77
N CYS A 204 10.16 -11.64 -1.17
CA CYS A 204 9.18 -10.61 -0.90
C CYS A 204 9.00 -10.43 0.61
N GLY A 205 10.12 -10.26 1.33
CA GLY A 205 10.20 -10.29 2.81
C GLY A 205 9.60 -9.06 3.52
N GLY A 206 9.08 -8.05 2.79
CA GLY A 206 8.57 -6.83 3.40
C GLY A 206 9.67 -6.03 4.09
N ALA A 207 9.51 -5.72 5.38
CA ALA A 207 10.50 -4.98 6.18
C ALA A 207 11.48 -5.89 6.95
N ASP A 208 11.57 -7.17 6.58
CA ASP A 208 12.59 -8.07 7.14
C ASP A 208 13.91 -7.89 6.40
N PHE A 209 14.81 -7.11 7.00
CA PHE A 209 16.14 -6.82 6.44
C PHE A 209 17.23 -7.76 6.94
N GLN A 210 16.90 -8.73 7.80
CA GLN A 210 17.89 -9.51 8.55
C GLN A 210 17.95 -10.99 8.14
N THR A 211 16.83 -11.56 7.68
CA THR A 211 16.74 -13.01 7.46
C THR A 211 17.42 -13.43 6.15
N LEU A 212 17.09 -12.80 5.02
CA LEU A 212 17.60 -13.17 3.70
C LEU A 212 18.35 -12.02 3.05
N PHE A 213 19.58 -12.27 2.65
CA PHE A 213 20.48 -11.31 1.99
C PHE A 213 20.67 -10.00 2.79
N PRO A 214 20.96 -10.05 4.10
CA PRO A 214 21.06 -8.84 4.93
C PRO A 214 22.09 -7.85 4.41
N GLU A 215 23.24 -8.32 3.89
CA GLU A 215 24.30 -7.47 3.33
C GLU A 215 23.85 -6.69 2.08
N VAL A 216 22.97 -7.29 1.26
CA VAL A 216 22.38 -6.63 0.07
C VAL A 216 21.38 -5.58 0.51
N LEU A 217 20.56 -5.91 1.50
CA LEU A 217 19.54 -5.00 2.04
C LEU A 217 20.14 -3.84 2.84
N GLU A 218 21.22 -4.08 3.59
CA GLU A 218 21.96 -3.02 4.30
C GLU A 218 22.50 -1.95 3.34
N ARG A 219 23.00 -2.37 2.16
CA ARG A 219 23.54 -1.46 1.14
C ARG A 219 22.47 -0.87 0.22
N SER A 220 21.21 -1.25 0.39
CA SER A 220 20.12 -0.88 -0.52
C SER A 220 19.63 0.56 -0.37
N GLY A 221 19.91 1.21 0.74
CA GLY A 221 19.29 2.49 1.11
C GLY A 221 17.84 2.35 1.65
N LEU A 222 17.34 1.13 1.79
CA LEU A 222 16.03 0.88 2.39
C LEU A 222 16.03 1.27 3.86
N VAL A 223 14.94 1.91 4.27
CA VAL A 223 14.65 2.21 5.67
C VAL A 223 13.32 1.59 6.08
N ALA A 224 13.18 1.27 7.36
CA ALA A 224 11.89 0.94 7.92
C ALA A 224 11.10 2.22 8.20
N CYS A 225 9.80 2.16 7.95
CA CYS A 225 8.85 3.21 8.33
C CYS A 225 7.80 2.61 9.26
N LYS A 226 7.68 3.15 10.47
CA LYS A 226 6.60 2.85 11.41
C LYS A 226 5.51 3.89 11.24
N LEU A 227 4.26 3.46 11.24
CA LEU A 227 3.09 4.32 11.23
C LEU A 227 2.09 3.88 12.30
N GLN A 228 1.55 4.82 13.07
CA GLN A 228 0.47 4.57 14.01
C GLN A 228 -0.88 4.79 13.35
N MET A 229 -1.80 3.89 13.60
CA MET A 229 -3.14 3.88 13.01
C MET A 229 -4.20 3.55 14.06
N LEU A 230 -5.41 3.99 13.77
CA LEU A 230 -6.58 3.83 14.62
C LEU A 230 -7.75 3.23 13.83
N ALA A 231 -8.66 2.57 14.52
CA ALA A 231 -9.98 2.27 13.98
C ALA A 231 -11.06 2.75 14.95
N LEU A 232 -12.12 3.33 14.41
CA LEU A 232 -13.34 3.56 15.15
C LEU A 232 -14.33 2.44 14.88
N ALA A 233 -15.11 2.13 15.89
CA ALA A 233 -16.23 1.19 15.75
C ALA A 233 -17.29 1.73 14.76
N ALA A 234 -17.99 0.82 14.08
CA ALA A 234 -18.96 1.16 13.04
C ALA A 234 -20.05 2.14 13.53
N GLU A 235 -20.44 2.04 14.79
CA GLU A 235 -21.42 2.94 15.42
C GLU A 235 -20.94 4.39 15.59
N SER A 236 -19.65 4.67 15.37
CA SER A 236 -19.13 6.04 15.35
C SER A 236 -19.56 6.81 14.10
N ALA A 237 -19.87 6.11 13.00
CA ALA A 237 -20.32 6.70 11.75
C ALA A 237 -21.86 6.64 11.66
N PRO A 238 -22.56 7.78 11.72
CA PRO A 238 -24.03 7.82 11.65
C PRO A 238 -24.58 7.49 10.25
N CYS A 239 -23.71 7.54 9.23
CA CYS A 239 -23.98 7.18 7.84
C CYS A 239 -22.68 6.70 7.18
N PRO A 240 -22.72 6.11 5.97
CA PRO A 240 -21.52 5.76 5.24
C PRO A 240 -20.58 6.94 5.01
N LEU A 241 -19.28 6.70 5.04
CA LEU A 241 -18.26 7.70 4.71
C LEU A 241 -18.41 8.21 3.27
N GLY A 242 -18.88 7.36 2.37
CA GLY A 242 -19.17 7.64 0.96
C GLY A 242 -17.97 7.46 0.05
N THR A 243 -16.87 8.13 0.33
CA THR A 243 -15.60 8.01 -0.40
C THR A 243 -14.46 7.87 0.61
N HIS A 244 -13.26 7.54 0.17
CA HIS A 244 -12.08 7.86 0.98
C HIS A 244 -11.97 9.36 1.21
N VAL A 245 -11.53 9.75 2.38
CA VAL A 245 -11.34 11.16 2.75
C VAL A 245 -9.88 11.40 3.12
N ALA A 246 -9.30 12.46 2.56
CA ALA A 246 -7.97 12.93 2.87
C ALA A 246 -8.00 14.42 3.25
N GLY A 247 -7.30 14.82 4.30
CA GLY A 247 -7.17 16.21 4.71
C GLY A 247 -6.06 16.95 3.95
N GLY A 248 -5.99 18.27 4.08
CA GLY A 248 -4.99 19.11 3.43
C GLY A 248 -3.54 18.74 3.77
N LEU A 249 -3.30 18.17 4.95
CA LEU A 249 -1.97 17.66 5.34
C LEU A 249 -1.42 16.60 4.38
N THR A 250 -2.29 15.83 3.71
CA THR A 250 -1.89 14.78 2.75
C THR A 250 -1.26 15.34 1.48
N LEU A 251 -1.56 16.56 1.12
CA LEU A 251 -1.07 17.20 -0.10
C LEU A 251 0.47 17.30 -0.11
N ARG A 252 1.11 17.54 1.05
CA ARG A 252 2.58 17.57 1.15
C ARG A 252 3.21 16.19 1.16
N HIS A 253 2.43 15.15 1.43
CA HIS A 253 2.92 13.78 1.52
C HIS A 253 3.02 13.10 0.15
N TYR A 254 2.06 13.36 -0.74
CA TYR A 254 1.99 12.73 -2.05
C TYR A 254 2.68 13.54 -3.14
N ARG A 255 3.66 12.93 -3.79
CA ARG A 255 4.53 13.57 -4.80
C ARG A 255 3.80 14.07 -6.04
N ILE A 256 2.59 13.61 -6.31
CA ILE A 256 1.80 14.09 -7.44
C ILE A 256 1.50 15.59 -7.33
N PHE A 257 1.40 16.12 -6.11
CA PHE A 257 1.14 17.55 -5.86
C PHE A 257 2.40 18.42 -5.89
N GLU A 258 3.60 17.84 -6.05
CA GLU A 258 4.85 18.61 -6.11
C GLU A 258 4.93 19.57 -7.30
N ILE A 259 4.08 19.38 -8.31
CA ILE A 259 3.93 20.28 -9.47
C ILE A 259 3.17 21.56 -9.13
N CYS A 260 2.52 21.65 -7.98
CA CYS A 260 1.70 22.77 -7.56
C CYS A 260 2.55 23.83 -6.84
N PRO A 261 2.69 25.06 -7.35
CA PRO A 261 3.44 26.12 -6.70
C PRO A 261 2.97 26.43 -5.27
N GLY A 262 1.65 26.39 -5.02
CA GLY A 262 1.02 26.64 -3.73
C GLY A 262 1.47 25.68 -2.62
N LEU A 263 2.01 24.50 -2.98
CA LEU A 263 2.50 23.52 -2.03
C LEU A 263 3.60 24.05 -1.10
N MET A 264 4.40 25.00 -1.57
CA MET A 264 5.45 25.63 -0.75
C MET A 264 4.87 26.45 0.40
N SER A 265 3.77 27.17 0.16
CA SER A 265 3.08 27.93 1.20
C SER A 265 2.46 27.03 2.26
N LEU A 266 1.83 25.94 1.82
CA LEU A 266 1.27 24.91 2.71
C LEU A 266 2.36 24.27 3.58
N ARG A 267 3.48 23.84 3.00
CA ARG A 267 4.62 23.26 3.73
C ARG A 267 5.17 24.23 4.78
N ARG A 268 5.33 25.51 4.42
CA ARG A 268 5.82 26.56 5.35
C ARG A 268 4.87 26.72 6.53
N ARG A 269 3.58 26.90 6.28
CA ARG A 269 2.58 27.03 7.35
C ARG A 269 2.63 25.85 8.32
N ILE A 270 2.66 24.62 7.82
CA ILE A 270 2.70 23.43 8.67
C ILE A 270 3.97 23.40 9.52
N ALA A 271 5.14 23.72 8.93
CA ALA A 271 6.40 23.76 9.65
C ALA A 271 6.44 24.83 10.75
N GLU A 272 5.75 25.96 10.53
CA GLU A 272 5.70 27.08 11.48
C GLU A 272 4.63 26.88 12.56
N GLU A 273 3.41 26.44 12.19
CA GLU A 273 2.28 26.38 13.09
C GLU A 273 2.18 25.04 13.85
N THR A 274 2.59 23.93 13.23
CA THR A 274 2.43 22.57 13.74
C THR A 274 3.66 21.69 13.46
N PRO A 275 4.87 22.09 13.94
CA PRO A 275 6.12 21.39 13.63
C PRO A 275 6.15 19.93 14.07
N GLU A 276 5.32 19.54 15.05
CA GLU A 276 5.15 18.15 15.48
C GLU A 276 4.56 17.29 14.37
N LEU A 277 3.62 17.83 13.56
CA LEU A 277 3.02 17.09 12.43
C LEU A 277 4.04 16.84 11.33
N ASP A 278 4.97 17.75 11.14
CA ASP A 278 6.05 17.63 10.16
C ASP A 278 7.09 16.61 10.62
N ARG A 279 7.50 16.71 11.88
CA ARG A 279 8.50 15.83 12.50
C ARG A 279 8.10 14.36 12.41
N TYR A 280 6.83 14.03 12.66
CA TYR A 280 6.31 12.67 12.66
C TYR A 280 5.57 12.32 11.35
N GLY A 281 5.70 13.14 10.32
CA GLY A 281 5.08 12.92 9.01
C GLY A 281 3.56 12.67 9.09
N ILE A 282 2.89 13.32 10.07
CA ILE A 282 1.46 13.11 10.30
C ILE A 282 0.67 13.74 9.16
N HIS A 283 -0.15 12.93 8.53
CA HIS A 283 -1.21 13.38 7.64
C HIS A 283 -2.46 12.52 7.89
N VAL A 284 -3.65 13.08 7.68
CA VAL A 284 -4.86 12.39 8.12
C VAL A 284 -5.74 12.00 6.97
N MET A 285 -6.11 10.73 7.00
CA MET A 285 -6.99 10.08 6.03
C MET A 285 -8.00 9.19 6.75
N ALA A 286 -9.11 8.92 6.08
CA ALA A 286 -10.14 8.01 6.53
C ALA A 286 -10.61 7.10 5.40
N SER A 287 -10.77 5.82 5.70
CA SER A 287 -11.47 4.84 4.86
C SER A 287 -12.53 4.12 5.69
N GLN A 288 -13.52 3.52 5.04
CA GLN A 288 -14.52 2.70 5.70
C GLN A 288 -14.51 1.30 5.07
N ASN A 289 -14.31 0.27 5.89
CA ASN A 289 -14.27 -1.10 5.43
C ASN A 289 -15.69 -1.71 5.29
N ASP A 290 -15.74 -2.97 4.80
CA ASP A 290 -16.96 -3.76 4.61
C ASP A 290 -17.77 -4.03 5.89
N ARG A 291 -17.20 -3.73 7.07
CA ARG A 291 -17.85 -3.87 8.38
C ARG A 291 -18.32 -2.54 8.96
N GLY A 292 -18.17 -1.46 8.19
CA GLY A 292 -18.52 -0.11 8.63
C GLY A 292 -17.51 0.54 9.58
N GLU A 293 -16.39 -0.13 9.94
CA GLU A 293 -15.33 0.46 10.76
C GLU A 293 -14.61 1.57 9.99
N LEU A 294 -14.37 2.71 10.63
CA LEU A 294 -13.52 3.76 10.08
C LEU A 294 -12.06 3.47 10.41
N ILE A 295 -11.23 3.35 9.39
CA ILE A 295 -9.78 3.18 9.50
C ILE A 295 -9.14 4.54 9.29
N LEU A 296 -8.36 4.98 10.28
CA LEU A 296 -7.90 6.34 10.42
C LEU A 296 -6.38 6.38 10.66
N GLY A 297 -5.71 7.42 10.26
CA GLY A 297 -4.28 7.63 10.52
C GLY A 297 -3.72 8.69 9.58
N ASP A 298 -2.42 8.78 9.48
CA ASP A 298 -1.35 8.04 10.14
C ASP A 298 -0.14 8.94 10.42
N SER A 299 0.87 8.39 11.06
CA SER A 299 2.19 8.99 11.26
C SER A 299 3.25 8.26 10.43
N HIS A 300 4.46 8.85 10.32
CA HIS A 300 5.58 8.25 9.60
C HIS A 300 6.89 8.48 10.36
N GLU A 301 7.38 7.45 11.02
CA GLU A 301 8.66 7.44 11.71
C GLU A 301 9.66 6.58 10.93
N TYR A 302 10.70 7.20 10.39
CA TYR A 302 11.70 6.52 9.56
C TYR A 302 12.97 6.21 10.36
N GLY A 303 13.53 5.02 10.18
CA GLY A 303 14.79 4.67 10.81
C GLY A 303 15.28 3.28 10.45
N SER A 304 16.55 3.00 10.77
CA SER A 304 17.11 1.66 10.75
C SER A 304 16.71 0.86 12.00
N GLN A 305 16.43 1.56 13.08
CA GLN A 305 15.90 1.03 14.33
C GLN A 305 14.55 1.69 14.59
N ILE A 306 13.52 0.88 14.74
CA ILE A 306 12.16 1.32 15.04
C ILE A 306 11.85 1.00 16.48
N GLU A 307 11.46 2.02 17.25
CA GLU A 307 10.99 1.84 18.62
C GLU A 307 9.75 0.93 18.66
N PRO A 308 9.74 -0.11 19.53
CA PRO A 308 8.62 -1.06 19.57
C PRO A 308 7.36 -0.46 20.22
N PHE A 309 7.52 0.65 20.98
CA PHE A 309 6.43 1.31 21.69
C PHE A 309 5.77 2.36 20.82
N ASP A 310 4.46 2.53 20.99
CA ASP A 310 3.69 3.59 20.35
C ASP A 310 3.66 4.83 21.26
N ASP A 311 3.82 6.02 20.67
CA ASP A 311 3.74 7.28 21.39
C ASP A 311 2.28 7.77 21.41
N VAL A 312 1.69 7.87 22.59
CA VAL A 312 0.31 8.35 22.80
C VAL A 312 0.10 9.75 22.22
N ARG A 313 1.13 10.62 22.25
CA ARG A 313 1.03 11.97 21.68
C ARG A 313 0.80 11.95 20.18
N ILE A 314 1.37 10.99 19.46
CA ILE A 314 1.13 10.82 18.02
C ILE A 314 -0.35 10.50 17.78
N ASP A 315 -0.94 9.59 18.55
CA ASP A 315 -2.37 9.30 18.48
C ASP A 315 -3.24 10.54 18.77
N GLU A 316 -2.86 11.34 19.76
CA GLU A 316 -3.56 12.58 20.10
C GLU A 316 -3.49 13.61 18.98
N TRP A 317 -2.33 13.79 18.34
CA TRP A 317 -2.20 14.69 17.18
C TRP A 317 -2.99 14.19 15.97
N ILE A 318 -2.94 12.90 15.68
CA ILE A 318 -3.75 12.28 14.61
C ILE A 318 -5.25 12.53 14.89
N LEU A 319 -5.71 12.27 16.11
CA LEU A 319 -7.12 12.48 16.49
C LEU A 319 -7.53 13.96 16.40
N ARG A 320 -6.67 14.88 16.84
CA ARG A 320 -6.91 16.32 16.73
C ARG A 320 -7.16 16.73 15.26
N GLU A 321 -6.29 16.32 14.36
CA GLU A 321 -6.41 16.65 12.93
C GLU A 321 -7.61 15.95 12.27
N LEU A 322 -7.92 14.72 12.67
CA LEU A 322 -9.11 14.01 12.20
C LEU A 322 -10.40 14.68 12.67
N GLN A 323 -10.43 15.23 13.89
CA GLN A 323 -11.60 15.98 14.40
C GLN A 323 -11.80 17.32 13.68
N HIS A 324 -10.75 17.90 13.13
CA HIS A 324 -10.88 19.03 12.21
C HIS A 324 -11.45 18.60 10.85
N LEU A 325 -11.06 17.43 10.36
CA LEU A 325 -11.45 16.91 9.04
C LEU A 325 -12.86 16.30 9.03
N LEU A 326 -13.23 15.55 10.09
CA LEU A 326 -14.46 14.77 10.16
C LEU A 326 -15.36 15.25 11.30
N ARG A 327 -16.66 15.32 11.03
CA ARG A 327 -17.70 15.58 12.04
C ARG A 327 -18.38 14.28 12.41
N LEU A 328 -17.98 13.68 13.53
CA LEU A 328 -18.57 12.46 14.07
C LEU A 328 -19.19 12.73 15.44
N PRO A 329 -20.40 12.17 15.72
CA PRO A 329 -21.05 12.37 17.02
C PRO A 329 -20.32 11.65 18.16
N VAL A 330 -19.63 10.56 17.86
CA VAL A 330 -18.90 9.73 18.82
C VAL A 330 -17.60 9.25 18.22
N TRP A 331 -16.52 9.35 18.98
CA TRP A 331 -15.17 8.87 18.62
C TRP A 331 -14.84 7.62 19.44
N LYS A 332 -15.52 6.48 19.14
CA LYS A 332 -15.30 5.23 19.86
C LYS A 332 -14.15 4.44 19.22
N ILE A 333 -12.95 4.63 19.73
CA ILE A 333 -11.77 3.89 19.27
C ILE A 333 -11.95 2.41 19.62
N SER A 334 -11.97 1.56 18.61
CA SER A 334 -12.08 0.10 18.75
C SER A 334 -10.71 -0.58 18.75
N ARG A 335 -9.74 -0.03 18.02
CA ARG A 335 -8.39 -0.60 17.90
C ARG A 335 -7.34 0.47 17.69
N ARG A 336 -6.12 0.19 18.16
CA ARG A 336 -4.86 0.88 17.84
C ARG A 336 -3.84 -0.15 17.40
N TRP A 337 -2.99 0.22 16.46
CA TRP A 337 -1.87 -0.61 16.03
C TRP A 337 -0.83 0.24 15.31
N HIS A 338 0.36 -0.32 15.16
CA HIS A 338 1.31 0.21 14.20
C HIS A 338 1.56 -0.76 13.05
N GLY A 339 1.89 -0.21 11.89
CA GLY A 339 2.43 -0.93 10.74
C GLY A 339 3.91 -0.61 10.59
N ILE A 340 4.68 -1.56 10.05
CA ILE A 340 6.07 -1.32 9.64
C ILE A 340 6.21 -1.79 8.21
N TYR A 341 6.71 -0.93 7.33
CA TYR A 341 7.02 -1.26 5.95
C TYR A 341 8.42 -0.78 5.53
N ALA A 342 8.99 -1.45 4.53
CA ALA A 342 10.22 -1.01 3.89
C ALA A 342 9.94 0.11 2.89
N LYS A 343 10.77 1.15 2.88
CA LYS A 343 10.71 2.26 1.92
C LYS A 343 12.11 2.60 1.44
N HIS A 344 12.24 2.83 0.14
CA HIS A 344 13.42 3.46 -0.42
C HIS A 344 13.12 4.97 -0.60
N PRO A 345 14.07 5.88 -0.31
CA PRO A 345 13.84 7.31 -0.44
C PRO A 345 13.52 7.74 -1.88
N ASP A 346 14.18 7.14 -2.88
CA ASP A 346 14.11 7.57 -4.28
C ASP A 346 13.38 6.58 -5.19
N LEU A 347 13.32 5.30 -4.85
CA LEU A 347 12.75 4.25 -5.71
C LEU A 347 11.33 3.90 -5.28
N PRO A 348 10.39 3.71 -6.23
CA PRO A 348 9.02 3.29 -5.94
C PRO A 348 8.94 1.83 -5.46
N VAL A 349 9.97 1.05 -5.75
CA VAL A 349 10.17 -0.35 -5.33
C VAL A 349 11.65 -0.67 -5.42
N TYR A 350 12.16 -1.39 -4.44
CA TYR A 350 13.51 -1.93 -4.49
C TYR A 350 13.50 -3.31 -5.14
N GLN A 351 14.33 -3.46 -6.17
CA GLN A 351 14.56 -4.71 -6.87
C GLN A 351 16.06 -4.98 -6.95
N ALA A 352 16.48 -6.18 -6.59
CA ALA A 352 17.87 -6.62 -6.72
C ALA A 352 17.92 -8.07 -7.18
N GLN A 353 19.04 -8.46 -7.78
CA GLN A 353 19.34 -9.84 -8.15
C GLN A 353 20.65 -10.25 -7.46
N PRO A 354 20.59 -10.71 -6.19
CA PRO A 354 21.79 -11.04 -5.42
C PRO A 354 22.58 -12.21 -6.00
N MET A 355 21.92 -13.09 -6.73
CA MET A 355 22.54 -14.21 -7.43
C MET A 355 21.67 -14.61 -8.66
N PRO A 356 22.22 -15.42 -9.62
CA PRO A 356 21.45 -15.82 -10.80
C PRO A 356 20.08 -16.42 -10.45
N ARG A 357 19.02 -15.92 -11.08
CA ARG A 357 17.61 -16.38 -10.91
C ARG A 357 17.03 -16.19 -9.50
N VAL A 358 17.67 -15.41 -8.64
CA VAL A 358 17.14 -15.01 -7.33
C VAL A 358 16.93 -13.51 -7.34
N HIS A 359 15.72 -13.08 -7.03
CA HIS A 359 15.33 -11.67 -7.06
C HIS A 359 14.76 -11.25 -5.71
N ILE A 360 15.16 -10.08 -5.23
CA ILE A 360 14.54 -9.40 -4.10
C ILE A 360 13.53 -8.40 -4.66
N PHE A 361 12.33 -8.37 -4.08
CA PHE A 361 11.26 -7.46 -4.46
C PHE A 361 10.57 -6.93 -3.20
N THR A 362 10.93 -5.72 -2.78
CA THR A 362 10.44 -5.09 -1.54
C THR A 362 10.49 -3.57 -1.64
N GLY A 363 10.20 -2.86 -0.55
CA GLY A 363 10.37 -1.41 -0.49
C GLY A 363 9.34 -0.62 -1.28
N THR A 364 8.12 -1.14 -1.44
CA THR A 364 7.00 -0.42 -2.08
C THR A 364 6.47 0.76 -1.25
N GLY A 365 7.06 0.99 -0.07
CA GLY A 365 6.59 2.00 0.87
C GLY A 365 5.13 1.76 1.28
N GLY A 366 4.39 2.83 1.55
CA GLY A 366 2.95 2.79 1.85
C GLY A 366 2.07 2.39 0.65
N ALA A 367 2.63 2.31 -0.57
CA ALA A 367 1.88 2.06 -1.80
C ALA A 367 1.74 0.58 -2.17
N GLY A 368 2.09 -0.36 -1.28
CA GLY A 368 2.07 -1.79 -1.58
C GLY A 368 0.72 -2.29 -2.11
N MET A 369 -0.39 -1.93 -1.48
CA MET A 369 -1.74 -2.31 -1.91
C MET A 369 -2.08 -1.73 -3.30
N THR A 370 -1.66 -0.50 -3.54
CA THR A 370 -1.91 0.21 -4.81
C THR A 370 -1.07 -0.32 -5.97
N MET A 371 0.20 -0.66 -5.73
CA MET A 371 1.18 -0.85 -6.81
C MET A 371 1.49 -2.31 -7.14
N SER A 372 1.31 -3.25 -6.19
CA SER A 372 1.93 -4.58 -6.27
C SER A 372 1.59 -5.36 -7.53
N PHE A 373 0.34 -5.35 -7.99
CA PHE A 373 -0.04 -6.11 -9.19
C PHE A 373 0.56 -5.52 -10.47
N GLY A 374 0.53 -4.19 -10.63
CA GLY A 374 1.12 -3.52 -11.80
C GLY A 374 2.64 -3.69 -11.84
N LEU A 375 3.32 -3.59 -10.68
CA LEU A 375 4.75 -3.83 -10.56
C LEU A 375 5.12 -5.29 -10.88
N ALA A 376 4.29 -6.25 -10.46
CA ALA A 376 4.49 -7.66 -10.80
C ALA A 376 4.32 -7.91 -12.31
N GLU A 377 3.33 -7.26 -12.96
CA GLU A 377 3.19 -7.32 -14.42
C GLU A 377 4.45 -6.84 -15.13
N ASP A 378 5.00 -5.70 -14.71
CA ASP A 378 6.21 -5.13 -15.30
C ASP A 378 7.42 -6.04 -15.10
N PHE A 379 7.56 -6.66 -13.92
CA PHE A 379 8.63 -7.60 -13.64
C PHE A 379 8.57 -8.84 -14.54
N TRP A 380 7.43 -9.52 -14.58
CA TRP A 380 7.29 -10.75 -15.36
C TRP A 380 7.33 -10.52 -16.88
N ARG A 381 6.84 -9.37 -17.35
CA ARG A 381 6.97 -8.97 -18.77
C ARG A 381 8.42 -8.74 -19.18
N ARG A 382 9.22 -8.07 -18.32
CA ARG A 382 10.66 -7.89 -18.59
C ARG A 382 11.42 -9.21 -18.67
N LEU A 383 11.09 -10.17 -17.81
CA LEU A 383 11.73 -11.49 -17.83
C LEU A 383 11.36 -12.35 -19.05
N GLN A 384 10.20 -12.12 -19.67
CA GLN A 384 9.80 -12.82 -20.90
C GLN A 384 10.53 -12.30 -22.15
N ASN A 385 11.01 -11.05 -22.09
CA ASN A 385 11.69 -10.38 -23.21
C ASN A 385 13.22 -10.50 -23.14
N GLN A 386 13.77 -11.18 -22.12
CA GLN A 386 15.18 -11.53 -21.95
C GLN A 386 15.45 -12.97 -22.42
#